data_679a44bd9ed173d9b89b91621773942e
#
_entry.id   679a44bd9ed173d9b89b91621773942e
#
_cell.length_a   1.000
_cell.length_b   1.000
_cell.length_c   1.000
_cell.angle_alpha   90.00
_cell.angle_beta   90.00
_cell.angle_gamma   90.00
#
_symmetry.space_group_name_H-M   'P 1'
#
loop_
_entity.id
_entity.type
_entity.pdbx_description
1 polymer ?
#
loop_
_entity_poly.entity_id
_entity_poly.type
_entity_poly.pdbx_seq_one_letter_code
_entity_poly.pdbx_strand_id
1 'polypeptide(L)'
;XXXXVTCKQLDTIKENEIGLSTTVIENLKLPLEVDYEVSIQNGEIIIGPFIGVLITNSRAKLKKKVNKLIPIKKLKQISKQYRLVRGVVVAFSWNGIDQNNSKINGYFYNPSSKKWEEGTFPFPAVIVKRTALSTERKKYLKKLYGSRFFHLASINKWKMYQRLSSNKDLIPHLPKTFLYKKPEDILNHLKSFRTIYVKPLSGFRGIGIEKFIAEPDHYCVKYRSDRKNVTIHFSSDTELLDYVKSKFKSKRYIIQQQIDLEIEKNHSIDFRIALIKNQSGKWEDVGMVGRKGRKGSVVSNLTNGGKMIRAQTLLLTSLNLSEAEALSIRQKMSEIAIKAAEEIDKYDTIFKSGVDIAIDRDHHIWLIELNNRKPYLKFSKVGLKSTIVKVRNSRLFYAKYLAGFPKEKKNTGSK
;
A
#
# COMPACT_ATOMS: atom_id res chain seq x y z
N UNK A 1 -11.78 12.94 26.60
CA UNK A 1 -12.39 13.42 27.28
C UNK A 1 -13.22 14.49 26.79
N UNK A 2 -14.12 14.39 26.94
CA UNK A 2 -14.96 15.21 26.62
C UNK A 2 -15.21 15.97 27.79
N UNK A 3 -15.11 16.80 27.86
CA UNK A 3 -15.37 17.54 28.88
C UNK A 3 -16.46 18.45 28.50
N UNK A 4 -17.18 18.58 29.02
CA UNK A 4 -18.02 19.47 28.84
C UNK A 4 -17.37 20.67 29.02
N VAL A 5 -17.44 21.51 28.34
CA VAL A 5 -16.87 22.88 28.48
C VAL A 5 -17.94 23.94 28.24
N THR A 6 -17.81 25.00 28.97
CA THR A 6 -18.64 26.19 28.71
C THR A 6 -17.90 27.07 27.72
N CYS A 7 -18.58 27.43 26.63
CA CYS A 7 -18.03 28.34 25.61
C CYS A 7 -18.51 29.79 25.90
N LYS A 8 -17.59 30.74 25.86
CA LYS A 8 -17.88 32.15 25.96
C LYS A 8 -17.25 32.87 24.79
N GLN A 9 -17.94 33.86 24.25
CA GLN A 9 -17.37 34.79 23.26
C GLN A 9 -16.42 35.75 23.99
N LEU A 10 -15.25 35.98 23.40
CA LEU A 10 -14.26 36.88 23.95
C LEU A 10 -13.81 37.86 22.84
N ASP A 11 -13.95 39.12 23.10
CA ASP A 11 -13.55 40.18 22.14
C ASP A 11 -12.03 40.32 22.03
N THR A 12 -11.29 39.67 22.92
CA THR A 12 -9.82 39.73 23.00
C THR A 12 -9.09 38.75 22.09
N ILE A 13 -9.81 37.81 21.44
CA ILE A 13 -9.21 36.83 20.54
C ILE A 13 -9.66 37.03 19.09
N LYS A 14 -8.80 36.69 18.16
CA LYS A 14 -9.09 36.82 16.71
C LYS A 14 -10.13 35.82 16.25
N GLU A 15 -10.80 36.15 15.16
CA GLU A 15 -11.86 35.33 14.54
C GLU A 15 -11.51 33.86 14.35
N ASN A 16 -10.23 33.54 14.16
CA ASN A 16 -9.76 32.18 13.91
C ASN A 16 -9.02 31.56 15.12
N GLU A 17 -9.24 32.08 16.31
CA GLU A 17 -8.58 31.62 17.54
C GLU A 17 -9.61 31.08 18.53
N ILE A 18 -9.17 30.10 19.31
CA ILE A 18 -9.93 29.57 20.44
C ILE A 18 -9.04 29.66 21.67
N GLY A 19 -9.52 30.37 22.69
CA GLY A 19 -8.89 30.40 23.99
C GLY A 19 -9.32 29.19 24.83
N LEU A 20 -8.36 28.54 25.45
CA LEU A 20 -8.62 27.42 26.38
C LEU A 20 -8.15 27.79 27.77
N SER A 21 -8.96 27.50 28.79
CA SER A 21 -8.53 27.67 30.18
C SER A 21 -7.38 26.68 30.51
N THR A 22 -6.54 27.05 31.46
CA THR A 22 -5.43 26.25 31.95
C THR A 22 -5.93 24.85 32.37
N THR A 23 -7.06 24.79 33.05
CA THR A 23 -7.70 23.54 33.49
C THR A 23 -8.02 22.61 32.29
N VAL A 24 -8.56 23.17 31.20
CA VAL A 24 -8.87 22.38 29.98
C VAL A 24 -7.58 21.88 29.35
N ILE A 25 -6.56 22.72 29.24
CA ILE A 25 -5.25 22.35 28.68
C ILE A 25 -4.64 21.18 29.47
N GLU A 26 -4.64 21.28 30.80
CA GLU A 26 -4.10 20.26 31.71
C GLU A 26 -4.88 18.94 31.62
N ASN A 27 -6.21 19.00 31.64
CA ASN A 27 -7.06 17.83 31.56
C ASN A 27 -6.89 17.08 30.22
N LEU A 28 -6.77 17.83 29.13
CA LEU A 28 -6.55 17.26 27.79
C LEU A 28 -5.08 16.89 27.54
N LYS A 29 -4.16 17.30 28.42
CA LYS A 29 -2.71 17.06 28.32
C LYS A 29 -2.16 17.58 26.98
N LEU A 30 -2.53 18.82 26.65
CA LEU A 30 -2.14 19.45 25.38
C LEU A 30 -0.72 20.06 25.49
N PRO A 31 0.27 19.56 24.72
CA PRO A 31 1.56 20.26 24.61
C PRO A 31 1.36 21.67 24.04
N LEU A 32 1.89 22.69 24.71
CA LEU A 32 1.73 24.11 24.31
C LEU A 32 2.60 24.51 23.10
N GLU A 33 3.62 23.70 22.80
CA GLU A 33 4.60 23.97 21.74
C GLU A 33 4.12 23.51 20.35
N VAL A 34 2.86 23.09 20.25
CA VAL A 34 2.29 22.46 19.05
C VAL A 34 1.21 23.35 18.46
N ASP A 35 1.22 23.53 17.14
CA ASP A 35 0.14 24.19 16.42
C ASP A 35 -1.04 23.22 16.28
N TYR A 36 -2.20 23.59 16.77
CA TYR A 36 -3.40 22.76 16.67
C TYR A 36 -4.29 23.22 15.51
N GLU A 37 -5.04 22.28 14.97
CA GLU A 37 -6.21 22.57 14.14
C GLU A 37 -7.45 22.31 15.00
N VAL A 38 -8.52 23.03 14.70
CA VAL A 38 -9.81 22.86 15.36
C VAL A 38 -10.83 22.44 14.32
N SER A 39 -11.67 21.48 14.68
CA SER A 39 -12.79 21.01 13.85
C SER A 39 -14.03 20.96 14.73
N ILE A 40 -15.16 21.38 14.20
CA ILE A 40 -16.44 21.29 14.90
C ILE A 40 -17.26 20.20 14.20
N GLN A 41 -17.62 19.15 14.93
CA GLN A 41 -18.37 18.01 14.38
C GLN A 41 -19.41 17.56 15.41
N ASN A 42 -20.66 17.47 14.99
CA ASN A 42 -21.75 16.97 15.83
C ASN A 42 -21.86 17.70 17.20
N GLY A 43 -21.63 19.00 17.21
CA GLY A 43 -21.67 19.80 18.44
C GLY A 43 -20.44 19.67 19.34
N GLU A 44 -19.42 18.95 18.89
CA GLU A 44 -18.16 18.78 19.62
C GLU A 44 -17.05 19.62 19.00
N ILE A 45 -16.24 20.25 19.82
CA ILE A 45 -15.00 20.94 19.41
C ILE A 45 -13.86 19.92 19.51
N ILE A 46 -13.31 19.57 18.38
CA ILE A 46 -12.20 18.61 18.29
C ILE A 46 -10.89 19.39 18.08
N ILE A 47 -9.95 19.24 19.00
CA ILE A 47 -8.63 19.89 18.95
C ILE A 47 -7.61 18.81 18.56
N GLY A 48 -6.84 19.08 17.50
CA GLY A 48 -5.90 18.09 17.03
C GLY A 48 -5.10 18.50 15.80
N PRO A 49 -4.75 17.55 14.92
CA PRO A 49 -4.94 16.10 15.06
C PRO A 49 -4.04 15.47 16.15
N PHE A 50 -4.49 14.37 16.73
CA PHE A 50 -3.68 13.60 17.69
C PHE A 50 -3.36 12.23 17.09
N ILE A 51 -2.13 12.03 16.67
CA ILE A 51 -1.66 10.85 15.92
C ILE A 51 -0.65 10.06 16.74
N GLY A 52 -0.97 8.81 17.05
CA GLY A 52 -0.05 7.88 17.68
C GLY A 52 0.70 7.04 16.64
N VAL A 53 2.02 6.93 16.79
CA VAL A 53 2.85 6.09 15.92
C VAL A 53 3.50 4.99 16.77
N LEU A 54 3.00 3.77 16.62
CA LEU A 54 3.48 2.59 17.37
C LEU A 54 4.77 2.05 16.73
N ILE A 55 5.92 2.41 17.29
CA ILE A 55 7.26 2.22 16.71
C ILE A 55 7.86 0.86 17.08
N THR A 56 7.62 0.37 18.31
CA THR A 56 8.27 -0.83 18.86
C THR A 56 7.38 -1.43 19.95
N ASN A 57 7.75 -2.60 20.45
CA ASN A 57 7.07 -3.23 21.58
C ASN A 57 7.62 -2.78 22.94
N SER A 58 8.87 -2.37 23.02
CA SER A 58 9.59 -2.10 24.29
C SER A 58 9.85 -0.60 24.50
N ARG A 59 9.58 -0.09 25.72
CA ARG A 59 9.88 1.30 26.13
C ARG A 59 11.40 1.57 26.07
N ALA A 60 12.23 0.65 26.56
CA ALA A 60 13.68 0.78 26.50
C ALA A 60 14.20 0.88 25.06
N LYS A 61 13.65 0.06 24.14
CA LYS A 61 14.01 0.15 22.71
C LYS A 61 13.52 1.46 22.09
N LEU A 62 12.41 2.00 22.54
CA LEU A 62 11.90 3.30 22.06
C LEU A 62 12.85 4.42 22.52
N LYS A 63 13.17 4.48 23.81
CA LYS A 63 14.11 5.45 24.40
C LYS A 63 15.44 5.48 23.63
N LYS A 64 16.02 4.31 23.39
CA LYS A 64 17.27 4.17 22.59
C LYS A 64 17.11 4.70 21.15
N LYS A 65 15.92 4.60 20.55
CA LYS A 65 15.67 5.06 19.18
C LYS A 65 15.44 6.57 19.08
N VAL A 66 14.89 7.16 20.11
CA VAL A 66 14.59 8.60 20.19
C VAL A 66 15.88 9.38 20.51
N ASN A 67 16.66 8.89 21.47
CA ASN A 67 17.84 9.58 21.99
C ASN A 67 19.13 9.43 21.15
N LYS A 68 19.06 8.75 20.01
CA LYS A 68 20.20 8.69 19.09
C LYS A 68 20.48 10.07 18.49
N LEU A 69 21.75 10.43 18.39
CA LEU A 69 22.23 11.64 17.69
C LEU A 69 21.57 11.78 16.31
N ILE A 70 21.38 10.65 15.63
CA ILE A 70 20.62 10.59 14.37
C ILE A 70 19.38 9.71 14.62
N PRO A 71 18.19 10.30 14.74
CA PRO A 71 16.98 9.51 14.94
C PRO A 71 16.80 8.47 13.84
N ILE A 72 16.26 7.32 14.19
CA ILE A 72 16.00 6.27 13.20
C ILE A 72 15.16 6.82 12.05
N LYS A 73 15.39 6.30 10.85
CA LYS A 73 14.75 6.72 9.59
C LYS A 73 13.23 6.95 9.72
N LYS A 74 12.55 6.14 10.54
CA LYS A 74 11.09 6.27 10.76
C LYS A 74 10.72 7.57 11.48
N LEU A 75 11.45 7.93 12.52
CA LEU A 75 11.24 9.16 13.32
C LEU A 75 11.67 10.40 12.53
N LYS A 76 12.85 10.35 11.90
CA LYS A 76 13.35 11.41 11.02
C LYS A 76 12.36 11.76 9.89
N GLN A 77 11.69 10.75 9.35
CA GLN A 77 10.67 10.99 8.31
C GLN A 77 9.46 11.74 8.88
N ILE A 78 9.02 11.38 10.09
CA ILE A 78 7.87 12.02 10.75
C ILE A 78 8.20 13.49 11.07
N SER A 79 9.36 13.76 11.67
CA SER A 79 9.75 15.14 12.00
C SER A 79 9.88 16.02 10.77
N LYS A 80 10.43 15.52 9.67
CA LYS A 80 10.48 16.25 8.38
C LYS A 80 9.10 16.58 7.80
N GLN A 81 8.12 15.74 8.10
CA GLN A 81 6.76 15.86 7.57
C GLN A 81 5.82 16.56 8.56
N TYR A 82 6.29 16.95 9.74
CA TYR A 82 5.45 17.48 10.82
C TYR A 82 4.60 18.68 10.34
N ARG A 83 5.21 19.63 9.63
CA ARG A 83 4.53 20.83 9.13
C ARG A 83 3.31 20.54 8.24
N LEU A 84 3.26 19.34 7.64
CA LEU A 84 2.15 18.93 6.78
C LEU A 84 0.95 18.42 7.58
N VAL A 85 1.18 18.10 8.84
CA VAL A 85 0.19 17.42 9.70
C VAL A 85 -0.26 18.36 10.83
N ARG A 86 0.70 19.05 11.45
CA ARG A 86 0.51 19.84 12.67
C ARG A 86 -0.01 18.93 13.82
N GLY A 87 -0.57 19.50 14.86
CA GLY A 87 -1.12 18.74 15.99
C GLY A 87 -0.09 17.92 16.75
N VAL A 88 -0.55 16.97 17.52
CA VAL A 88 0.29 16.13 18.37
C VAL A 88 0.62 14.81 17.65
N VAL A 89 1.92 14.55 17.45
CA VAL A 89 2.40 13.28 16.92
C VAL A 89 3.26 12.60 17.98
N VAL A 90 2.77 11.47 18.53
CA VAL A 90 3.43 10.74 19.62
C VAL A 90 3.98 9.41 19.10
N ALA A 91 5.30 9.21 19.25
CA ALA A 91 5.95 7.91 19.04
C ALA A 91 5.88 7.12 20.34
N PHE A 92 5.33 5.91 20.30
CA PHE A 92 5.17 5.11 21.50
C PHE A 92 5.47 3.62 21.26
N SER A 93 5.58 2.87 22.36
CA SER A 93 5.77 1.42 22.33
C SER A 93 4.52 0.71 22.85
N TRP A 94 4.36 -0.57 22.54
CA TRP A 94 3.27 -1.37 23.09
C TRP A 94 3.28 -1.32 24.63
N ASN A 95 4.46 -1.50 25.25
CA ASN A 95 4.60 -1.47 26.72
C ASN A 95 4.45 -0.05 27.30
N GLY A 96 4.24 0.96 26.48
CA GLY A 96 3.88 2.30 26.90
C GLY A 96 2.38 2.55 26.97
N ILE A 97 1.56 1.57 26.57
CA ILE A 97 0.10 1.66 26.64
C ILE A 97 -0.35 1.32 28.07
N ASP A 98 -1.01 2.26 28.72
CA ASP A 98 -1.72 2.05 29.99
C ASP A 98 -3.20 1.87 29.64
N GLN A 99 -3.62 0.60 29.62
CA GLN A 99 -4.98 0.24 29.22
C GLN A 99 -6.02 0.67 30.27
N ASN A 100 -5.65 0.64 31.54
CA ASN A 100 -6.56 0.94 32.65
C ASN A 100 -6.93 2.43 32.68
N ASN A 101 -5.95 3.29 32.42
CA ASN A 101 -6.13 4.75 32.47
C ASN A 101 -6.33 5.38 31.08
N SER A 102 -6.40 4.56 30.01
CA SER A 102 -6.53 5.03 28.63
C SER A 102 -5.46 6.07 28.25
N LYS A 103 -4.21 5.79 28.67
CA LYS A 103 -3.07 6.69 28.44
C LYS A 103 -1.94 5.99 27.69
N ILE A 104 -1.09 6.77 27.04
CA ILE A 104 0.15 6.27 26.43
C ILE A 104 1.35 7.05 26.99
N ASN A 105 2.39 6.33 27.34
CA ASN A 105 3.71 6.87 27.68
C ASN A 105 4.57 6.80 26.43
N GLY A 106 5.04 7.95 25.96
CA GLY A 106 5.77 8.03 24.70
C GLY A 106 6.56 9.31 24.55
N TYR A 107 6.85 9.64 23.32
CA TYR A 107 7.61 10.85 22.97
C TYR A 107 6.83 11.63 21.93
N PHE A 108 6.44 12.86 22.22
CA PHE A 108 5.84 13.72 21.22
C PHE A 108 6.94 14.49 20.47
N TYR A 109 6.67 14.82 19.23
CA TYR A 109 7.56 15.68 18.46
C TYR A 109 7.25 17.14 18.78
N ASN A 110 8.21 17.82 19.42
CA ASN A 110 8.13 19.25 19.72
C ASN A 110 8.70 20.00 18.51
N PRO A 111 7.88 20.78 17.78
CA PRO A 111 8.32 21.49 16.59
C PRO A 111 9.23 22.69 16.90
N SER A 112 9.11 23.29 18.08
CA SER A 112 9.92 24.45 18.51
C SER A 112 11.35 24.03 18.79
N SER A 113 11.56 23.01 19.62
CA SER A 113 12.89 22.47 19.94
C SER A 113 13.41 21.52 18.84
N LYS A 114 12.54 21.04 17.93
CA LYS A 114 12.82 20.03 16.91
C LYS A 114 13.26 18.69 17.51
N LYS A 115 12.84 18.39 18.73
CA LYS A 115 13.20 17.18 19.49
C LYS A 115 11.98 16.32 19.78
N TRP A 116 12.23 15.08 20.18
CA TRP A 116 11.22 14.16 20.69
C TRP A 116 11.28 14.22 22.22
N GLU A 117 10.22 14.66 22.85
CA GLU A 117 10.15 14.89 24.30
C GLU A 117 9.22 13.87 24.96
N GLU A 118 9.65 13.36 26.10
CA GLU A 118 8.94 12.32 26.85
C GLU A 118 7.68 12.90 27.51
N GLY A 119 6.60 12.12 27.53
CA GLY A 119 5.37 12.52 28.18
C GLY A 119 4.36 11.42 28.27
N THR A 120 3.28 11.71 29.01
CA THR A 120 2.10 10.85 29.15
C THR A 120 0.92 11.56 28.49
N PHE A 121 0.26 10.87 27.57
CA PHE A 121 -0.79 11.43 26.73
C PHE A 121 -2.04 10.60 26.79
N PRO A 122 -3.22 11.16 26.53
CA PRO A 122 -4.42 10.36 26.34
C PRO A 122 -4.29 9.45 25.11
N PHE A 123 -5.18 8.51 24.93
CA PHE A 123 -5.19 7.67 23.74
C PHE A 123 -5.33 8.55 22.49
N PRO A 124 -4.47 8.36 21.48
CA PRO A 124 -4.54 9.19 20.27
C PRO A 124 -5.80 8.89 19.46
N ALA A 125 -6.21 9.83 18.63
CA ALA A 125 -7.38 9.65 17.76
C ALA A 125 -7.16 8.53 16.73
N VAL A 126 -5.91 8.31 16.31
CA VAL A 126 -5.54 7.31 15.30
C VAL A 126 -4.20 6.67 15.65
N ILE A 127 -4.04 5.37 15.36
CA ILE A 127 -2.77 4.66 15.56
C ILE A 127 -2.21 4.18 14.21
N VAL A 128 -0.98 4.64 13.92
CA VAL A 128 -0.19 4.18 12.78
C VAL A 128 0.78 3.09 13.23
N LYS A 129 0.54 1.84 12.85
CA LYS A 129 1.41 0.72 13.23
C LYS A 129 2.68 0.67 12.38
N ARG A 130 3.86 0.69 13.06
CA ARG A 130 5.18 0.62 12.42
C ARG A 130 6.04 -0.54 12.94
N THR A 131 5.47 -1.43 13.77
CA THR A 131 6.16 -2.59 14.33
C THR A 131 5.31 -3.86 14.17
N ALA A 132 5.93 -5.03 14.28
CA ALA A 132 5.20 -6.29 14.36
C ALA A 132 4.46 -6.36 15.71
N LEU A 133 3.27 -6.93 15.70
CA LEU A 133 2.46 -7.18 16.89
C LEU A 133 1.94 -8.62 16.82
N SER A 134 1.74 -9.24 17.97
CA SER A 134 1.02 -10.51 18.07
C SER A 134 -0.42 -10.37 17.59
N THR A 135 -1.08 -11.47 17.36
CA THR A 135 -2.48 -11.52 16.92
C THR A 135 -3.40 -10.85 17.96
N GLU A 136 -3.18 -11.13 19.24
CA GLU A 136 -3.98 -10.61 20.37
C GLU A 136 -3.85 -9.09 20.46
N ARG A 137 -2.63 -8.56 20.35
CA ARG A 137 -2.37 -7.10 20.36
C ARG A 137 -3.04 -6.40 19.19
N LYS A 138 -3.02 -7.03 18.02
CA LYS A 138 -3.74 -6.50 16.83
C LYS A 138 -5.24 -6.51 17.04
N LYS A 139 -5.79 -7.61 17.58
CA LYS A 139 -7.24 -7.72 17.88
C LYS A 139 -7.66 -6.62 18.87
N TYR A 140 -6.88 -6.42 19.92
CA TYR A 140 -7.14 -5.37 20.93
C TYR A 140 -7.21 -3.98 20.27
N LEU A 141 -6.18 -3.60 19.51
CA LEU A 141 -6.17 -2.27 18.86
C LEU A 141 -7.26 -2.16 17.79
N LYS A 142 -7.55 -3.22 17.07
CA LYS A 142 -8.61 -3.21 16.05
C LYS A 142 -10.01 -3.07 16.68
N LYS A 143 -10.23 -3.71 17.82
CA LYS A 143 -11.49 -3.57 18.59
C LYS A 143 -11.67 -2.11 19.05
N LEU A 144 -10.60 -1.48 19.54
CA LEU A 144 -10.65 -0.13 20.12
C LEU A 144 -10.72 0.98 19.05
N TYR A 145 -10.02 0.81 17.93
CA TYR A 145 -9.82 1.87 16.93
C TYR A 145 -10.52 1.61 15.59
N GLY A 146 -10.92 0.39 15.29
CA GLY A 146 -11.51 0.04 13.99
C GLY A 146 -10.55 0.42 12.85
N SER A 147 -11.04 1.21 11.89
CA SER A 147 -10.27 1.73 10.76
C SER A 147 -9.20 2.75 11.18
N ARG A 148 -9.32 3.35 12.35
CA ARG A 148 -8.33 4.31 12.89
C ARG A 148 -7.06 3.64 13.43
N PHE A 149 -7.01 2.28 13.41
CA PHE A 149 -5.77 1.52 13.60
C PHE A 149 -5.37 0.92 12.26
N PHE A 150 -4.35 1.45 11.61
CA PHE A 150 -3.99 1.01 10.27
C PHE A 150 -2.51 0.70 10.07
N HIS A 151 -2.24 -0.10 9.06
CA HIS A 151 -0.90 -0.55 8.72
C HIS A 151 -0.84 -0.93 7.23
N LEU A 152 0.37 -1.25 6.76
CA LEU A 152 0.54 -1.81 5.42
C LEU A 152 0.22 -3.32 5.50
N ALA A 153 -0.97 -3.68 5.12
CA ALA A 153 -1.38 -5.08 5.02
C ALA A 153 -0.67 -5.75 3.84
N SER A 154 -0.31 -7.00 4.01
CA SER A 154 0.17 -7.87 2.93
C SER A 154 -0.90 -8.94 2.74
N ILE A 155 -1.39 -9.04 1.53
CA ILE A 155 -2.38 -10.01 1.13
C ILE A 155 -1.71 -11.04 0.21
N ASN A 156 -2.00 -12.32 0.36
CA ASN A 156 -1.47 -13.32 -0.56
C ASN A 156 -2.27 -13.33 -1.88
N LYS A 157 -1.70 -13.91 -2.92
CA LYS A 157 -2.26 -13.87 -4.28
C LYS A 157 -3.67 -14.48 -4.37
N TRP A 158 -3.92 -15.59 -3.64
CA TRP A 158 -5.23 -16.25 -3.68
C TRP A 158 -6.31 -15.38 -3.02
N LYS A 159 -6.05 -14.88 -1.80
CA LYS A 159 -6.98 -13.97 -1.11
C LYS A 159 -7.22 -12.69 -1.90
N MET A 160 -6.19 -12.17 -2.56
CA MET A 160 -6.33 -11.00 -3.44
C MET A 160 -7.29 -11.32 -4.59
N TYR A 161 -7.07 -12.44 -5.29
CA TYR A 161 -7.95 -12.86 -6.38
C TYR A 161 -9.40 -13.05 -5.91
N GLN A 162 -9.61 -13.76 -4.79
CA GLN A 162 -10.95 -13.98 -4.23
C GLN A 162 -11.69 -12.66 -3.94
N ARG A 163 -10.98 -11.68 -3.36
CA ARG A 163 -11.58 -10.37 -3.05
C ARG A 163 -11.89 -9.57 -4.31
N LEU A 164 -10.99 -9.55 -5.26
CA LEU A 164 -11.19 -8.81 -6.51
C LEU A 164 -12.29 -9.44 -7.38
N SER A 165 -12.38 -10.76 -7.41
CA SER A 165 -13.41 -11.48 -8.19
C SER A 165 -14.80 -11.41 -7.56
N SER A 166 -14.95 -10.85 -6.35
CA SER A 166 -16.29 -10.54 -5.81
C SER A 166 -16.90 -9.29 -6.44
N ASN A 167 -16.11 -8.51 -7.18
CA ASN A 167 -16.58 -7.32 -7.89
C ASN A 167 -16.74 -7.63 -9.37
N LYS A 168 -17.98 -7.58 -9.86
CA LYS A 168 -18.34 -7.94 -11.26
C LYS A 168 -17.58 -7.11 -12.31
N ASP A 169 -17.32 -5.83 -12.02
CA ASP A 169 -16.58 -4.94 -12.94
C ASP A 169 -15.11 -5.31 -13.06
N LEU A 170 -14.55 -5.97 -12.06
CA LEU A 170 -13.14 -6.37 -12.07
C LEU A 170 -12.91 -7.75 -12.69
N ILE A 171 -13.93 -8.63 -12.71
CA ILE A 171 -13.81 -10.00 -13.23
C ILE A 171 -13.22 -10.02 -14.66
N PRO A 172 -13.68 -9.18 -15.61
CA PRO A 172 -13.13 -9.21 -16.97
C PRO A 172 -11.62 -8.87 -17.03
N HIS A 173 -11.12 -8.17 -16.02
CA HIS A 173 -9.73 -7.73 -15.95
C HIS A 173 -8.82 -8.69 -15.18
N LEU A 174 -9.37 -9.80 -14.65
CA LEU A 174 -8.59 -10.76 -13.85
C LEU A 174 -8.22 -11.99 -14.67
N PRO A 175 -6.95 -12.35 -14.78
CA PRO A 175 -6.59 -13.64 -15.39
C PRO A 175 -7.19 -14.76 -14.54
N LYS A 176 -7.78 -15.75 -15.20
CA LYS A 176 -8.37 -16.91 -14.50
C LYS A 176 -7.30 -17.52 -13.57
N THR A 177 -7.65 -17.66 -12.32
CA THR A 177 -6.72 -18.06 -11.25
C THR A 177 -7.37 -19.11 -10.38
N PHE A 178 -6.63 -20.17 -10.08
CA PHE A 178 -7.09 -21.34 -9.32
C PHE A 178 -6.11 -21.61 -8.19
N LEU A 179 -6.62 -22.17 -7.10
CA LEU A 179 -5.77 -22.62 -5.99
C LEU A 179 -5.23 -24.02 -6.35
N TYR A 180 -3.92 -24.20 -6.29
CA TYR A 180 -3.29 -25.51 -6.47
C TYR A 180 -3.64 -26.41 -5.27
N LYS A 181 -4.20 -27.59 -5.53
CA LYS A 181 -4.60 -28.57 -4.51
C LYS A 181 -3.86 -29.91 -4.68
N LYS A 182 -3.69 -30.36 -5.93
CA LYS A 182 -3.06 -31.64 -6.29
C LYS A 182 -2.36 -31.54 -7.66
N PRO A 183 -1.41 -32.44 -7.95
CA PRO A 183 -0.64 -32.37 -9.20
C PRO A 183 -1.47 -32.34 -10.48
N GLU A 184 -2.56 -33.07 -10.51
CA GLU A 184 -3.46 -33.18 -11.68
C GLU A 184 -4.08 -31.80 -12.04
N ASP A 185 -4.20 -30.87 -11.08
CA ASP A 185 -4.74 -29.53 -11.35
C ASP A 185 -3.88 -28.80 -12.39
N ILE A 186 -2.54 -28.94 -12.32
CA ILE A 186 -1.63 -28.30 -13.29
C ILE A 186 -1.88 -28.89 -14.69
N LEU A 187 -1.94 -30.19 -14.81
CA LEU A 187 -2.17 -30.88 -16.10
C LEU A 187 -3.54 -30.46 -16.69
N ASN A 188 -4.59 -30.49 -15.88
CA ASN A 188 -5.96 -30.13 -16.31
C ASN A 188 -6.04 -28.70 -16.83
N HIS A 189 -5.47 -27.74 -16.06
CA HIS A 189 -5.47 -26.34 -16.49
C HIS A 189 -4.53 -26.11 -17.68
N LEU A 190 -3.46 -26.87 -17.80
CA LEU A 190 -2.55 -26.80 -18.94
C LEU A 190 -3.25 -27.24 -20.23
N LYS A 191 -4.07 -28.33 -20.17
CA LYS A 191 -4.90 -28.77 -21.29
C LYS A 191 -5.95 -27.73 -21.69
N SER A 192 -6.48 -26.97 -20.72
CA SER A 192 -7.50 -25.93 -20.98
C SER A 192 -6.91 -24.63 -21.55
N PHE A 193 -5.74 -24.22 -21.08
CA PHE A 193 -5.16 -22.89 -21.40
C PHE A 193 -3.89 -22.95 -22.26
N ARG A 194 -3.36 -24.14 -22.54
CA ARG A 194 -2.09 -24.38 -23.23
C ARG A 194 -0.87 -23.79 -22.52
N THR A 195 -1.01 -22.66 -21.84
CA THR A 195 0.06 -22.01 -21.08
C THR A 195 -0.48 -21.47 -19.76
N ILE A 196 0.20 -21.83 -18.67
CA ILE A 196 -0.17 -21.36 -17.31
C ILE A 196 1.08 -20.96 -16.54
N TYR A 197 0.87 -20.12 -15.53
CA TYR A 197 1.88 -19.81 -14.52
C TYR A 197 1.52 -20.45 -13.19
N VAL A 198 2.47 -21.15 -12.58
CA VAL A 198 2.37 -21.64 -11.20
C VAL A 198 3.17 -20.68 -10.33
N LYS A 199 2.50 -20.05 -9.34
CA LYS A 199 3.08 -18.96 -8.52
C LYS A 199 2.89 -19.25 -7.03
N PRO A 200 3.92 -19.04 -6.18
CA PRO A 200 3.72 -19.14 -4.73
C PRO A 200 2.65 -18.16 -4.24
N LEU A 201 1.82 -18.58 -3.28
CA LEU A 201 0.79 -17.71 -2.66
C LEU A 201 1.40 -16.41 -2.11
N SER A 202 2.59 -16.53 -1.51
CA SER A 202 3.33 -15.38 -0.96
C SER A 202 4.73 -15.38 -1.58
N GLY A 203 5.17 -14.22 -1.99
CA GLY A 203 6.46 -14.07 -2.63
C GLY A 203 6.58 -12.71 -3.30
N PHE A 204 7.74 -12.40 -3.81
CA PHE A 204 8.02 -11.13 -4.46
C PHE A 204 9.14 -11.28 -5.49
N ARG A 205 9.21 -10.36 -6.43
CA ARG A 205 10.25 -10.29 -7.48
C ARG A 205 10.27 -11.47 -8.44
N GLY A 206 9.15 -12.18 -8.59
CA GLY A 206 9.05 -13.30 -9.53
C GLY A 206 9.75 -14.59 -9.08
N ILE A 207 10.23 -14.64 -7.84
CA ILE A 207 10.91 -15.83 -7.30
C ILE A 207 9.90 -16.98 -7.15
N GLY A 208 10.26 -18.15 -7.65
CA GLY A 208 9.43 -19.36 -7.56
C GLY A 208 8.26 -19.39 -8.53
N ILE A 209 8.25 -18.52 -9.55
CA ILE A 209 7.26 -18.57 -10.63
C ILE A 209 7.76 -19.53 -11.70
N GLU A 210 6.91 -20.46 -12.09
CA GLU A 210 7.19 -21.38 -13.21
C GLU A 210 6.11 -21.23 -14.27
N LYS A 211 6.52 -21.21 -15.53
CA LYS A 211 5.66 -21.17 -16.71
C LYS A 211 5.62 -22.56 -17.31
N PHE A 212 4.43 -23.11 -17.40
CA PHE A 212 4.15 -24.42 -18.00
C PHE A 212 3.51 -24.19 -19.36
N ILE A 213 3.95 -24.94 -20.37
CA ILE A 213 3.50 -24.83 -21.76
C ILE A 213 3.18 -26.24 -22.27
N ALA A 214 2.01 -26.44 -22.85
CA ALA A 214 1.65 -27.62 -23.60
C ALA A 214 1.94 -27.38 -25.08
N GLU A 215 2.93 -28.05 -25.60
CA GLU A 215 3.23 -28.09 -27.02
C GLU A 215 2.47 -29.27 -27.66
N PRO A 216 2.41 -29.40 -28.99
CA PRO A 216 1.64 -30.47 -29.63
C PRO A 216 2.02 -31.87 -29.18
N ASP A 217 3.30 -32.12 -28.92
CA ASP A 217 3.86 -33.47 -28.68
C ASP A 217 4.63 -33.58 -27.35
N HIS A 218 4.72 -32.50 -26.57
CA HIS A 218 5.49 -32.51 -25.32
C HIS A 218 5.07 -31.36 -24.40
N TYR A 219 5.61 -31.36 -23.19
CA TYR A 219 5.43 -30.23 -22.24
C TYR A 219 6.76 -29.53 -22.00
N CYS A 220 6.69 -28.24 -21.74
CA CYS A 220 7.86 -27.41 -21.47
C CYS A 220 7.60 -26.60 -20.18
N VAL A 221 8.57 -26.62 -19.26
CA VAL A 221 8.53 -25.82 -18.04
C VAL A 221 9.70 -24.84 -18.05
N LYS A 222 9.38 -23.56 -17.96
CA LYS A 222 10.37 -22.47 -17.95
C LYS A 222 10.33 -21.74 -16.60
N TYR A 223 11.49 -21.57 -15.99
CA TYR A 223 11.60 -20.83 -14.73
C TYR A 223 12.98 -20.20 -14.61
N ARG A 224 13.18 -19.44 -13.54
CA ARG A 224 14.44 -18.77 -13.29
C ARG A 224 15.06 -19.30 -12.00
N SER A 225 16.30 -19.77 -12.11
CA SER A 225 17.14 -20.20 -10.98
C SER A 225 18.51 -19.54 -11.10
N ASP A 226 19.03 -19.01 -9.98
CA ASP A 226 20.37 -18.41 -9.89
C ASP A 226 20.69 -17.42 -11.01
N ARG A 227 19.70 -16.58 -11.35
CA ARG A 227 19.74 -15.57 -12.41
C ARG A 227 19.82 -16.14 -13.84
N LYS A 228 19.71 -17.46 -14.00
CA LYS A 228 19.67 -18.13 -15.33
C LYS A 228 18.24 -18.56 -15.65
N ASN A 229 17.89 -18.54 -16.92
CA ASN A 229 16.66 -19.14 -17.42
C ASN A 229 16.91 -20.64 -17.57
N VAL A 230 15.99 -21.45 -17.02
CA VAL A 230 16.00 -22.91 -17.10
C VAL A 230 14.78 -23.33 -17.90
N THR A 231 14.96 -24.27 -18.82
CA THR A 231 13.89 -24.92 -19.56
C THR A 231 14.03 -26.42 -19.37
N ILE A 232 12.93 -27.09 -19.07
CA ILE A 232 12.87 -28.56 -18.94
C ILE A 232 11.75 -29.03 -19.87
N HIS A 233 11.98 -30.13 -20.56
CA HIS A 233 11.02 -30.77 -21.46
C HIS A 233 10.57 -32.11 -20.87
N PHE A 234 9.31 -32.46 -21.09
CA PHE A 234 8.68 -33.70 -20.63
C PHE A 234 7.90 -34.29 -21.79
N SER A 235 8.13 -35.58 -22.08
CA SER A 235 7.54 -36.27 -23.23
C SER A 235 6.15 -36.84 -22.94
N SER A 236 5.73 -36.89 -21.66
CA SER A 236 4.45 -37.48 -21.27
C SER A 236 3.80 -36.79 -20.07
N ASP A 237 2.50 -37.05 -19.92
CA ASP A 237 1.72 -36.65 -18.73
C ASP A 237 2.38 -37.16 -17.44
N THR A 238 2.87 -38.42 -17.48
CA THR A 238 3.48 -39.06 -16.31
C THR A 238 4.73 -38.33 -15.86
N GLU A 239 5.66 -38.07 -16.78
CA GLU A 239 6.90 -37.35 -16.49
C GLU A 239 6.61 -35.96 -15.91
N LEU A 240 5.66 -35.22 -16.50
CA LEU A 240 5.26 -33.92 -16.00
C LEU A 240 4.67 -34.01 -14.59
N LEU A 241 3.78 -35.00 -14.34
CA LEU A 241 3.16 -35.21 -13.03
C LEU A 241 4.21 -35.54 -11.95
N ASP A 242 5.20 -36.36 -12.27
CA ASP A 242 6.27 -36.75 -11.34
C ASP A 242 7.14 -35.52 -10.99
N TYR A 243 7.45 -34.68 -11.98
CA TYR A 243 8.10 -33.39 -11.72
C TYR A 243 7.25 -32.52 -10.77
N VAL A 244 5.95 -32.39 -11.06
CA VAL A 244 5.03 -31.55 -10.26
C VAL A 244 4.95 -32.10 -8.82
N LYS A 245 4.83 -33.40 -8.62
CA LYS A 245 4.81 -34.05 -7.28
C LYS A 245 6.11 -33.77 -6.50
N SER A 246 7.25 -33.87 -7.17
CA SER A 246 8.55 -33.62 -6.52
C SER A 246 8.75 -32.17 -6.14
N LYS A 247 8.29 -31.24 -6.98
CA LYS A 247 8.53 -29.79 -6.86
C LYS A 247 7.53 -29.07 -5.96
N PHE A 248 6.24 -29.36 -6.09
CA PHE A 248 5.15 -28.61 -5.44
C PHE A 248 4.54 -29.43 -4.28
N LYS A 249 5.38 -29.81 -3.32
CA LYS A 249 5.00 -30.64 -2.16
C LYS A 249 4.00 -29.99 -1.21
N SER A 250 3.91 -28.63 -1.20
CA SER A 250 2.96 -27.90 -0.35
C SER A 250 1.84 -27.30 -1.21
N LYS A 251 0.66 -27.14 -0.60
CA LYS A 251 -0.51 -26.50 -1.26
C LYS A 251 -0.42 -24.95 -1.22
N ARG A 252 0.78 -24.39 -1.38
CA ARG A 252 1.03 -22.95 -1.24
C ARG A 252 1.23 -22.23 -2.58
N TYR A 253 0.46 -22.66 -3.60
CA TYR A 253 0.59 -22.13 -4.96
C TYR A 253 -0.77 -21.78 -5.55
N ILE A 254 -0.75 -20.90 -6.53
CA ILE A 254 -1.87 -20.66 -7.47
C ILE A 254 -1.43 -21.09 -8.85
N ILE A 255 -2.42 -21.48 -9.65
CA ILE A 255 -2.32 -21.73 -11.10
C ILE A 255 -3.03 -20.54 -11.77
N GLN A 256 -2.37 -19.87 -12.69
CA GLN A 256 -2.94 -18.70 -13.35
C GLN A 256 -2.74 -18.79 -14.86
N GLN A 257 -3.81 -18.51 -15.59
CA GLN A 257 -3.81 -18.39 -17.05
C GLN A 257 -2.71 -17.41 -17.49
N GLN A 258 -2.02 -17.73 -18.57
CA GLN A 258 -1.12 -16.77 -19.21
C GLN A 258 -1.93 -15.64 -19.82
N ILE A 259 -1.42 -14.43 -19.67
CA ILE A 259 -1.82 -13.27 -20.46
C ILE A 259 -0.68 -13.02 -21.45
N ASP A 260 -1.01 -12.72 -22.69
CA ASP A 260 0.01 -12.34 -23.66
C ASP A 260 0.47 -10.91 -23.40
N LEU A 261 1.58 -10.80 -22.70
CA LEU A 261 2.24 -9.52 -22.40
C LEU A 261 3.31 -9.15 -23.41
N GLU A 262 3.44 -9.94 -24.49
CA GLU A 262 4.47 -9.78 -25.51
C GLU A 262 3.97 -8.86 -26.63
N ILE A 263 3.69 -7.61 -26.27
CA ILE A 263 3.28 -6.57 -27.23
C ILE A 263 4.41 -6.29 -28.22
N GLU A 264 5.63 -6.24 -27.74
CA GLU A 264 6.86 -6.18 -28.55
C GLU A 264 7.52 -7.54 -28.56
N LYS A 265 7.97 -7.97 -29.75
CA LYS A 265 8.61 -9.28 -29.95
C LYS A 265 9.69 -9.56 -28.91
N ASN A 266 9.49 -10.64 -28.14
CA ASN A 266 10.40 -11.12 -27.09
C ASN A 266 10.51 -10.21 -25.84
N HIS A 267 9.62 -9.22 -25.67
CA HIS A 267 9.63 -8.36 -24.48
C HIS A 267 8.27 -8.35 -23.76
N SER A 268 8.25 -8.79 -22.53
CA SER A 268 7.05 -8.63 -21.67
C SER A 268 6.93 -7.18 -21.21
N ILE A 269 5.73 -6.61 -21.31
CA ILE A 269 5.42 -5.24 -20.91
C ILE A 269 4.31 -5.22 -19.87
N ASP A 270 4.52 -4.48 -18.80
CA ASP A 270 3.48 -4.17 -17.82
C ASP A 270 3.65 -2.77 -17.25
N PHE A 271 2.68 -2.32 -16.48
CA PHE A 271 2.65 -0.98 -15.89
C PHE A 271 2.48 -1.08 -14.37
N ARG A 272 3.14 -0.19 -13.64
CA ARG A 272 2.98 -0.02 -12.20
C ARG A 272 2.35 1.34 -11.93
N ILE A 273 1.16 1.32 -11.32
CA ILE A 273 0.45 2.53 -10.89
C ILE A 273 0.65 2.69 -9.38
N ALA A 274 1.06 3.88 -8.95
CA ALA A 274 1.17 4.21 -7.53
C ALA A 274 -0.09 4.92 -7.08
N LEU A 275 -0.86 4.26 -6.22
CA LEU A 275 -2.08 4.81 -5.63
C LEU A 275 -1.84 5.20 -4.16
N ILE A 276 -2.48 6.27 -3.72
CA ILE A 276 -2.54 6.68 -2.32
C ILE A 276 -3.97 7.11 -1.94
N LYS A 277 -4.28 7.03 -0.67
CA LYS A 277 -5.41 7.79 -0.14
C LYS A 277 -4.94 9.21 0.13
N ASN A 278 -5.68 10.17 -0.41
CA ASN A 278 -5.39 11.60 -0.25
C ASN A 278 -5.92 12.12 1.10
N GLN A 279 -5.87 13.43 1.30
CA GLN A 279 -6.29 14.09 2.54
C GLN A 279 -7.82 14.09 2.75
N SER A 280 -8.59 13.67 1.74
CA SER A 280 -10.05 13.48 1.84
C SER A 280 -10.44 12.00 1.96
N GLY A 281 -9.44 11.12 2.14
CA GLY A 281 -9.66 9.67 2.26
C GLY A 281 -9.92 8.94 0.94
N LYS A 282 -9.92 9.65 -0.20
CA LYS A 282 -10.20 9.10 -1.53
C LYS A 282 -8.92 8.56 -2.17
N TRP A 283 -9.06 7.50 -2.97
CA TRP A 283 -7.96 6.95 -3.75
C TRP A 283 -7.58 7.89 -4.90
N GLU A 284 -6.29 8.04 -5.13
CA GLU A 284 -5.71 8.93 -6.13
C GLU A 284 -4.51 8.24 -6.81
N ASP A 285 -4.49 8.24 -8.14
CA ASP A 285 -3.33 7.86 -8.94
C ASP A 285 -2.31 9.01 -8.87
N VAL A 286 -1.14 8.73 -8.32
CA VAL A 286 -0.07 9.74 -8.19
C VAL A 286 1.10 9.47 -9.13
N GLY A 287 0.96 8.50 -10.02
CA GLY A 287 1.93 8.26 -11.08
C GLY A 287 1.96 6.84 -11.58
N MET A 288 2.24 6.70 -12.87
CA MET A 288 2.32 5.42 -13.58
C MET A 288 3.66 5.31 -14.30
N VAL A 289 4.27 4.12 -14.25
CA VAL A 289 5.49 3.79 -15.00
C VAL A 289 5.25 2.51 -15.78
N GLY A 290 5.86 2.42 -16.96
CA GLY A 290 5.95 1.19 -17.72
C GLY A 290 7.20 0.41 -17.33
N ARG A 291 7.13 -0.91 -17.43
CA ARG A 291 8.26 -1.82 -17.20
C ARG A 291 8.38 -2.73 -18.43
N LYS A 292 9.52 -2.68 -19.05
CA LYS A 292 9.85 -3.53 -20.21
C LYS A 292 10.85 -4.59 -19.74
N GLY A 293 10.45 -5.84 -19.81
CA GLY A 293 11.29 -6.98 -19.44
C GLY A 293 12.51 -7.13 -20.38
N ARG A 294 13.51 -7.85 -19.92
CA ARG A 294 14.66 -8.22 -20.76
C ARG A 294 14.18 -9.22 -21.83
N LYS A 295 14.81 -9.18 -22.99
CA LYS A 295 14.51 -10.09 -24.10
C LYS A 295 14.48 -11.55 -23.64
N GLY A 296 13.40 -12.27 -23.94
CA GLY A 296 13.20 -13.68 -23.58
C GLY A 296 12.90 -13.93 -22.10
N SER A 297 12.66 -12.88 -21.29
CA SER A 297 12.36 -13.06 -19.88
C SER A 297 10.89 -13.47 -19.67
N VAL A 298 10.68 -14.45 -18.80
CA VAL A 298 9.35 -14.91 -18.40
C VAL A 298 8.55 -13.82 -17.66
N VAL A 299 9.24 -12.77 -17.13
CA VAL A 299 8.63 -11.69 -16.35
C VAL A 299 9.22 -10.33 -16.72
N SER A 300 8.42 -9.28 -16.61
CA SER A 300 8.83 -7.87 -16.84
C SER A 300 9.67 -7.29 -15.70
N ASN A 301 10.08 -8.09 -14.74
CA ASN A 301 10.66 -7.65 -13.46
C ASN A 301 12.00 -6.90 -13.64
N LEU A 302 12.10 -5.72 -13.04
CA LEU A 302 13.29 -4.85 -13.02
C LEU A 302 14.51 -5.44 -12.34
N THR A 303 14.35 -6.43 -11.48
CA THR A 303 15.49 -7.11 -10.83
C THR A 303 16.23 -8.03 -11.80
N ASN A 304 15.60 -8.34 -12.90
CA ASN A 304 16.11 -9.26 -13.93
C ASN A 304 16.59 -8.53 -15.19
N GLY A 305 17.00 -7.26 -15.05
CA GLY A 305 17.53 -6.47 -16.17
C GLY A 305 16.47 -5.72 -16.98
N GLY A 306 15.23 -5.73 -16.54
CA GLY A 306 14.16 -4.94 -17.17
C GLY A 306 14.39 -3.43 -17.02
N LYS A 307 13.87 -2.66 -17.96
CA LYS A 307 13.94 -1.20 -17.97
C LYS A 307 12.64 -0.59 -17.47
N MET A 308 12.76 0.55 -16.79
CA MET A 308 11.60 1.38 -16.40
C MET A 308 11.55 2.57 -17.35
N ILE A 309 10.38 2.83 -17.89
CA ILE A 309 10.12 3.84 -18.91
C ILE A 309 8.91 4.66 -18.44
N ARG A 310 8.77 5.89 -18.88
CA ARG A 310 7.53 6.66 -18.62
C ARG A 310 6.36 5.92 -19.28
N ALA A 311 5.24 5.80 -18.58
CA ALA A 311 4.09 5.04 -19.09
C ALA A 311 3.61 5.58 -20.44
N GLN A 312 3.49 6.89 -20.57
CA GLN A 312 3.06 7.53 -21.83
C GLN A 312 3.97 7.14 -23.00
N THR A 313 5.27 7.25 -22.79
CA THR A 313 6.26 6.86 -23.81
C THR A 313 6.08 5.41 -24.26
N LEU A 314 5.90 4.50 -23.28
CA LEU A 314 5.76 3.08 -23.59
C LEU A 314 4.45 2.77 -24.34
N LEU A 315 3.35 3.44 -24.00
CA LEU A 315 2.07 3.30 -24.69
C LEU A 315 2.19 3.76 -26.16
N LEU A 316 2.82 4.91 -26.38
CA LEU A 316 3.02 5.47 -27.74
C LEU A 316 3.95 4.59 -28.60
N THR A 317 5.09 4.15 -28.04
CA THR A 317 6.12 3.48 -28.83
C THR A 317 5.92 1.98 -29.00
N SER A 318 5.38 1.29 -27.98
CA SER A 318 5.27 -0.18 -28.02
C SER A 318 3.91 -0.66 -28.51
N LEU A 319 2.86 0.16 -28.34
CA LEU A 319 1.50 -0.16 -28.81
C LEU A 319 1.12 0.63 -30.08
N ASN A 320 2.02 1.50 -30.51
CA ASN A 320 1.80 2.36 -31.69
C ASN A 320 0.49 3.15 -31.62
N LEU A 321 0.17 3.66 -30.43
CA LEU A 321 -1.05 4.42 -30.17
C LEU A 321 -0.85 5.91 -30.48
N SER A 322 -1.90 6.59 -30.90
CA SER A 322 -1.94 8.05 -30.92
C SER A 322 -1.93 8.58 -29.48
N GLU A 323 -1.63 9.86 -29.30
CA GLU A 323 -1.63 10.51 -27.97
C GLU A 323 -3.00 10.41 -27.28
N ALA A 324 -4.08 10.58 -28.05
CA ALA A 324 -5.46 10.50 -27.52
C ALA A 324 -5.78 9.07 -27.01
N GLU A 325 -5.43 8.05 -27.79
CA GLU A 325 -5.64 6.65 -27.41
C GLU A 325 -4.79 6.28 -26.19
N ALA A 326 -3.52 6.67 -26.16
CA ALA A 326 -2.62 6.42 -25.04
C ALA A 326 -3.13 7.07 -23.74
N LEU A 327 -3.68 8.28 -23.84
CA LEU A 327 -4.29 8.98 -22.70
C LEU A 327 -5.54 8.26 -22.21
N SER A 328 -6.42 7.86 -23.14
CA SER A 328 -7.67 7.11 -22.84
C SER A 328 -7.35 5.78 -22.14
N ILE A 329 -6.42 5.01 -22.68
CA ILE A 329 -5.98 3.73 -22.09
C ILE A 329 -5.37 3.95 -20.71
N ARG A 330 -4.50 4.95 -20.58
CA ARG A 330 -3.88 5.29 -19.29
C ARG A 330 -4.95 5.66 -18.23
N GLN A 331 -5.99 6.37 -18.64
CA GLN A 331 -7.10 6.72 -17.75
C GLN A 331 -7.87 5.46 -17.33
N LYS A 332 -8.23 4.59 -18.26
CA LYS A 332 -8.92 3.31 -17.98
C LYS A 332 -8.09 2.44 -17.01
N MET A 333 -6.77 2.35 -17.23
CA MET A 333 -5.87 1.64 -16.32
C MET A 333 -5.94 2.21 -14.90
N SER A 334 -5.96 3.55 -14.78
CA SER A 334 -6.06 4.24 -13.48
C SER A 334 -7.39 3.93 -12.79
N GLU A 335 -8.51 3.98 -13.54
CA GLU A 335 -9.85 3.68 -13.01
C GLU A 335 -9.94 2.24 -12.48
N ILE A 336 -9.46 1.27 -13.26
CA ILE A 336 -9.43 -0.14 -12.86
C ILE A 336 -8.56 -0.32 -11.60
N ALA A 337 -7.39 0.34 -11.55
CA ALA A 337 -6.49 0.27 -10.41
C ALA A 337 -7.12 0.86 -9.14
N ILE A 338 -7.81 1.99 -9.25
CA ILE A 338 -8.53 2.63 -8.14
C ILE A 338 -9.65 1.70 -7.65
N LYS A 339 -10.48 1.19 -8.56
CA LYS A 339 -11.56 0.25 -8.24
C LYS A 339 -11.02 -1.00 -7.51
N ALA A 340 -9.87 -1.52 -7.95
CA ALA A 340 -9.22 -2.67 -7.30
C ALA A 340 -8.72 -2.32 -5.90
N ALA A 341 -8.16 -1.13 -5.70
CA ALA A 341 -7.71 -0.67 -4.39
C ALA A 341 -8.90 -0.46 -3.44
N GLU A 342 -10.00 0.09 -3.93
CA GLU A 342 -11.26 0.24 -3.20
C GLU A 342 -11.81 -1.11 -2.75
N GLU A 343 -11.80 -2.10 -3.64
CA GLU A 343 -12.28 -3.45 -3.32
C GLU A 343 -11.46 -4.09 -2.20
N ILE A 344 -10.13 -4.00 -2.26
CA ILE A 344 -9.26 -4.53 -1.19
C ILE A 344 -9.46 -3.76 0.12
N ASP A 345 -9.72 -2.45 0.05
CA ASP A 345 -9.91 -1.58 1.22
C ASP A 345 -11.14 -1.96 2.06
N LYS A 346 -12.14 -2.59 1.47
CA LYS A 346 -13.31 -3.11 2.20
C LYS A 346 -12.92 -4.14 3.27
N TYR A 347 -11.81 -4.83 3.08
CA TYR A 347 -11.36 -5.92 3.97
C TYR A 347 -10.23 -5.52 4.91
N ASP A 348 -9.38 -4.61 4.47
CA ASP A 348 -8.19 -4.17 5.24
C ASP A 348 -7.96 -2.68 5.01
N THR A 349 -7.85 -1.91 6.07
CA THR A 349 -7.56 -0.47 5.97
C THR A 349 -6.17 -0.27 5.34
N ILE A 350 -6.14 0.08 4.07
CA ILE A 350 -4.93 0.39 3.32
C ILE A 350 -4.95 1.87 2.90
N PHE A 351 -3.78 2.47 2.75
CA PHE A 351 -3.67 3.90 2.42
C PHE A 351 -2.76 4.16 1.22
N LYS A 352 -2.19 3.11 0.68
CA LYS A 352 -1.40 3.15 -0.56
C LYS A 352 -1.30 1.77 -1.17
N SER A 353 -1.22 1.72 -2.48
CA SER A 353 -1.00 0.48 -3.23
C SER A 353 -0.17 0.74 -4.48
N GLY A 354 0.63 -0.22 -4.88
CA GLY A 354 1.21 -0.27 -6.21
C GLY A 354 0.45 -1.33 -6.98
N VAL A 355 -0.27 -0.93 -8.01
CA VAL A 355 -1.07 -1.85 -8.82
C VAL A 355 -0.29 -2.19 -10.08
N ASP A 356 -0.11 -3.48 -10.33
CA ASP A 356 0.51 -4.00 -11.55
C ASP A 356 -0.59 -4.30 -12.55
N ILE A 357 -0.54 -3.64 -13.67
CA ILE A 357 -1.51 -3.75 -14.77
C ILE A 357 -0.74 -4.06 -16.06
N ALA A 358 -1.36 -4.85 -16.91
CA ALA A 358 -0.83 -5.12 -18.24
C ALA A 358 -1.91 -4.80 -19.28
N ILE A 359 -1.49 -4.65 -20.51
CA ILE A 359 -2.36 -4.54 -21.67
C ILE A 359 -1.90 -5.61 -22.66
N ASP A 360 -2.82 -6.26 -23.33
CA ASP A 360 -2.50 -7.23 -24.37
C ASP A 360 -2.61 -6.61 -25.77
N ARG A 361 -2.40 -7.41 -26.82
CA ARG A 361 -2.42 -6.95 -28.23
C ARG A 361 -3.78 -6.42 -28.68
N ASP A 362 -4.85 -6.87 -28.06
CA ASP A 362 -6.23 -6.43 -28.34
C ASP A 362 -6.61 -5.22 -27.49
N HIS A 363 -5.63 -4.59 -26.83
CA HIS A 363 -5.77 -3.46 -25.90
C HIS A 363 -6.64 -3.78 -24.68
N HIS A 364 -6.85 -5.06 -24.36
CA HIS A 364 -7.54 -5.45 -23.13
C HIS A 364 -6.64 -5.23 -21.91
N ILE A 365 -7.19 -4.65 -20.86
CA ILE A 365 -6.45 -4.27 -19.66
C ILE A 365 -6.57 -5.42 -18.63
N TRP A 366 -5.43 -5.89 -18.14
CA TRP A 366 -5.32 -6.98 -17.18
C TRP A 366 -4.75 -6.50 -15.85
N LEU A 367 -5.45 -6.82 -14.76
CA LEU A 367 -5.01 -6.54 -13.39
C LEU A 367 -4.19 -7.73 -12.88
N ILE A 368 -2.89 -7.51 -12.66
CA ILE A 368 -1.93 -8.59 -12.33
C ILE A 368 -1.78 -8.77 -10.82
N GLU A 369 -1.49 -7.69 -10.10
CA GLU A 369 -1.17 -7.77 -8.67
C GLU A 369 -1.30 -6.41 -7.98
N LEU A 370 -1.66 -6.42 -6.68
CA LEU A 370 -1.59 -5.25 -5.81
C LEU A 370 -0.47 -5.42 -4.79
N ASN A 371 0.39 -4.40 -4.68
CA ASN A 371 1.55 -4.36 -3.79
C ASN A 371 1.48 -3.16 -2.84
N ASN A 372 1.13 -3.39 -1.59
CA ASN A 372 0.91 -2.32 -0.61
C ASN A 372 2.19 -1.82 0.07
N ARG A 373 3.33 -2.49 -0.09
CA ARG A 373 4.56 -2.15 0.65
C ARG A 373 5.38 -1.02 0.02
N LYS A 374 5.73 -1.14 -1.26
CA LYS A 374 6.61 -0.18 -1.96
C LYS A 374 6.06 0.14 -3.36
N PRO A 375 4.94 0.85 -3.46
CA PRO A 375 4.30 1.14 -4.76
C PRO A 375 5.18 1.94 -5.73
N TYR A 376 6.11 2.74 -5.21
CA TYR A 376 6.90 3.73 -5.95
C TYR A 376 8.36 3.29 -6.18
N LEU A 377 8.66 2.00 -6.06
CA LEU A 377 10.06 1.53 -6.17
C LEU A 377 10.65 1.92 -7.54
N LYS A 378 11.77 2.64 -7.50
CA LYS A 378 12.53 3.11 -8.67
C LYS A 378 11.84 4.19 -9.54
N PHE A 379 10.71 4.78 -9.13
CA PHE A 379 10.03 5.86 -9.89
C PHE A 379 10.93 7.07 -10.14
N SER A 380 11.93 7.30 -9.29
CA SER A 380 12.93 8.37 -9.51
C SER A 380 13.75 8.18 -10.80
N LYS A 381 13.89 6.94 -11.27
CA LYS A 381 14.66 6.63 -12.49
C LYS A 381 14.03 7.21 -13.77
N VAL A 382 12.73 7.52 -13.72
CA VAL A 382 11.99 8.11 -14.85
C VAL A 382 11.48 9.52 -14.52
N GLY A 383 12.10 10.19 -13.55
CA GLY A 383 11.81 11.58 -13.21
C GLY A 383 10.59 11.80 -12.31
N LEU A 384 9.92 10.77 -11.83
CA LEU A 384 8.71 10.89 -10.99
C LEU A 384 9.06 11.11 -9.50
N LYS A 385 9.85 12.15 -9.20
CA LYS A 385 10.25 12.50 -7.83
C LYS A 385 9.06 12.95 -6.99
N SER A 386 8.14 13.72 -7.57
CA SER A 386 6.91 14.19 -6.91
C SER A 386 6.04 13.04 -6.42
N THR A 387 5.86 12.00 -7.23
CA THR A 387 5.13 10.77 -6.86
C THR A 387 5.71 10.16 -5.58
N ILE A 388 7.04 10.09 -5.50
CA ILE A 388 7.72 9.52 -4.31
C ILE A 388 7.42 10.34 -3.07
N VAL A 389 7.40 11.66 -3.19
CA VAL A 389 7.08 12.59 -2.09
C VAL A 389 5.61 12.38 -1.66
N LYS A 390 4.67 12.37 -2.60
CA LYS A 390 3.24 12.12 -2.33
C LYS A 390 3.04 10.79 -1.58
N VAL A 391 3.63 9.69 -2.08
CA VAL A 391 3.50 8.37 -1.45
C VAL A 391 4.15 8.31 -0.05
N ARG A 392 5.23 9.05 0.18
CA ARG A 392 5.86 9.12 1.50
C ARG A 392 4.99 9.88 2.50
N ASN A 393 4.35 10.95 2.06
CA ASN A 393 3.50 11.81 2.88
C ASN A 393 2.12 11.17 3.16
N SER A 394 1.61 10.32 2.27
CA SER A 394 0.25 9.78 2.33
C SER A 394 -0.11 9.13 3.67
N ARG A 395 0.87 8.52 4.35
CA ARG A 395 0.63 7.89 5.66
C ARG A 395 0.14 8.90 6.71
N LEU A 396 0.82 10.04 6.81
CA LEU A 396 0.47 11.07 7.81
C LEU A 396 -0.77 11.84 7.37
N PHE A 397 -0.93 12.09 6.08
CA PHE A 397 -2.15 12.70 5.55
C PHE A 397 -3.38 11.83 5.82
N TYR A 398 -3.26 10.53 5.58
CA TYR A 398 -4.36 9.61 5.84
C TYR A 398 -4.61 9.47 7.36
N ALA A 399 -3.55 9.49 8.18
CA ALA A 399 -3.69 9.52 9.64
C ALA A 399 -4.44 10.77 10.10
N LYS A 400 -4.09 11.93 9.54
CA LYS A 400 -4.75 13.20 9.83
C LYS A 400 -6.24 13.17 9.46
N TYR A 401 -6.56 12.63 8.27
CA TYR A 401 -7.95 12.43 7.84
C TYR A 401 -8.73 11.55 8.83
N LEU A 402 -8.14 10.40 9.20
CA LEU A 402 -8.78 9.46 10.15
C LEU A 402 -8.92 10.04 11.57
N ALA A 403 -8.10 11.03 11.92
CA ALA A 403 -8.18 11.74 13.19
C ALA A 403 -9.26 12.84 13.18
N GLY A 404 -10.01 12.99 12.08
CA GLY A 404 -11.10 13.97 11.97
C GLY A 404 -10.70 15.31 11.34
N PHE A 405 -9.52 15.39 10.73
CA PHE A 405 -9.02 16.62 10.12
C PHE A 405 -8.76 16.43 8.61
N PRO A 406 -9.83 16.29 7.80
CA PRO A 406 -9.69 16.22 6.36
C PRO A 406 -9.19 17.59 5.82
N LYS A 407 -8.57 17.56 4.65
CA LYS A 407 -8.28 18.83 3.95
C LYS A 407 -9.62 19.42 3.49
N GLU A 408 -9.94 20.58 3.95
CA GLU A 408 -11.10 21.32 3.47
C GLU A 408 -10.97 21.56 1.96
N LYS A 409 -12.06 21.38 1.25
CA LYS A 409 -12.16 21.92 -0.11
C LYS A 409 -12.06 23.44 0.05
N LYS A 410 -11.08 24.07 -0.58
CA LYS A 410 -11.16 25.51 -0.78
C LYS A 410 -12.44 25.75 -1.55
N ASN A 411 -13.43 26.31 -0.91
CA ASN A 411 -14.51 26.96 -1.63
C ASN A 411 -13.85 28.03 -2.47
N THR A 412 -13.57 27.74 -3.71
CA THR A 412 -13.39 28.78 -4.71
C THR A 412 -14.78 29.41 -4.84
N GLY A 413 -15.05 30.34 -3.95
CA GLY A 413 -16.25 31.17 -4.06
C GLY A 413 -16.21 31.81 -5.44
N SER A 414 -17.20 31.48 -6.23
CA SER A 414 -17.51 32.25 -7.42
C SER A 414 -17.72 33.71 -6.97
N LYS A 415 -16.83 34.58 -7.36
CA LYS A 415 -17.14 35.98 -7.43
C LYS A 415 -18.01 36.22 -8.62
#